data_4024359988282f65fd8db93321930c38
#
_entry.id   4024359988282f65fd8db93321930c38
#
_cell.length_a   1.000
_cell.length_b   1.000
_cell.length_c   1.000
_cell.angle_alpha   90.00
_cell.angle_beta   90.00
_cell.angle_gamma   90.00
#
_symmetry.space_group_name_H-M   'P 1'
#
loop_
_entity.id
_entity.type
_entity.pdbx_description
1 polymer ?
#
loop_
_entity_poly.entity_id
_entity_poly.type
_entity_poly.pdbx_seq_one_letter_code
_entity_poly.pdbx_strand_id
1 'polypeptide(L)'
;TTIVSTNPKNGPESIEGYYDEVFCIPGLIEEVLSNSEADAYIIACFDDTGLDAIRTITNKPVLGIGDSSFHIASCLAGTFSVITTLDLSVPILKNNLLKRGFDRICVNVSSVNVPVLDLENEESNALLAIEDEIQRSITNDKAEAIVLGCAGMADFAEKLEKKFSIPVIEGVSSSIILAEGLVKMKKTTSKLGGYSYPRPKSYSGIFKPFEFKK
;
A
#
# COMPACT_ATOMS: atom_id res chain seq x y z
N THR A 1 -16.11 -5.24 12.72
CA THR A 1 -14.76 -5.72 12.31
C THR A 1 -13.77 -5.48 13.42
N THR A 2 -12.94 -6.46 13.72
CA THR A 2 -11.79 -6.29 14.62
C THR A 2 -10.53 -6.16 13.78
N ILE A 3 -9.78 -5.08 14.03
CA ILE A 3 -8.49 -4.84 13.38
C ILE A 3 -7.39 -5.21 14.37
N VAL A 4 -6.45 -6.04 13.93
CA VAL A 4 -5.26 -6.40 14.70
C VAL A 4 -4.05 -5.92 13.92
N SER A 5 -3.33 -4.93 14.46
CA SER A 5 -2.10 -4.41 13.87
C SER A 5 -0.89 -5.18 14.42
N THR A 6 -0.01 -5.58 13.53
CA THR A 6 1.25 -6.26 13.85
C THR A 6 2.39 -5.65 13.06
N ASN A 7 3.58 -5.71 13.62
CA ASN A 7 4.82 -5.32 12.94
C ASN A 7 5.81 -6.49 12.97
N PRO A 8 6.54 -6.74 11.87
CA PRO A 8 7.65 -7.68 11.87
C PRO A 8 8.68 -7.34 12.97
N LYS A 9 9.22 -8.37 13.62
CA LYS A 9 10.29 -8.19 14.62
C LYS A 9 11.63 -7.81 14.00
N ASN A 10 11.82 -8.18 12.74
CA ASN A 10 13.05 -7.98 11.99
C ASN A 10 12.74 -7.25 10.69
N GLY A 11 13.52 -6.25 10.35
CA GLY A 11 13.35 -5.48 9.13
C GLY A 11 13.81 -4.04 9.32
N PRO A 12 13.71 -3.21 8.30
CA PRO A 12 13.99 -1.78 8.41
C PRO A 12 12.89 -1.07 9.21
N GLU A 13 13.23 0.07 9.82
CA GLU A 13 12.30 0.90 10.60
C GLU A 13 11.23 1.56 9.70
N SER A 14 11.57 1.84 8.45
CA SER A 14 10.69 2.34 7.40
C SER A 14 11.02 1.66 6.08
N ILE A 15 10.09 1.70 5.12
CA ILE A 15 10.30 1.20 3.76
C ILE A 15 10.46 2.41 2.85
N GLU A 16 11.67 2.60 2.34
CA GLU A 16 12.04 3.76 1.54
C GLU A 16 12.80 3.33 0.27
N GLY A 17 12.14 2.48 -0.53
CA GLY A 17 12.66 2.01 -1.80
C GLY A 17 12.97 0.52 -1.86
N TYR A 18 13.46 0.07 -3.01
CA TYR A 18 13.65 -1.36 -3.36
C TYR A 18 14.51 -2.15 -2.38
N TYR A 19 15.52 -1.51 -1.76
CA TYR A 19 16.40 -2.23 -0.85
C TYR A 19 15.67 -2.65 0.42
N ASP A 20 14.91 -1.74 1.02
CA ASP A 20 14.15 -1.99 2.25
C ASP A 20 13.04 -3.00 2.02
N GLU A 21 12.39 -2.95 0.84
CA GLU A 21 11.38 -3.93 0.42
C GLU A 21 11.89 -5.37 0.56
N VAL A 22 13.13 -5.63 0.12
CA VAL A 22 13.69 -6.99 0.16
C VAL A 22 13.81 -7.51 1.59
N PHE A 23 14.20 -6.66 2.52
CA PHE A 23 14.45 -7.07 3.91
C PHE A 23 13.21 -7.10 4.78
N CYS A 24 12.12 -6.44 4.39
CA CYS A 24 10.88 -6.51 5.14
C CYS A 24 10.03 -7.75 4.81
N ILE A 25 10.14 -8.30 3.59
CA ILE A 25 9.29 -9.42 3.12
C ILE A 25 9.36 -10.67 4.01
N PRO A 26 10.53 -11.16 4.47
CA PRO A 26 10.56 -12.30 5.37
C PRO A 26 9.74 -12.11 6.64
N GLY A 27 9.89 -10.96 7.30
CA GLY A 27 9.12 -10.64 8.50
C GLY A 27 7.62 -10.53 8.23
N LEU A 28 7.24 -9.94 7.10
CA LEU A 28 5.85 -9.88 6.65
C LEU A 28 5.24 -11.29 6.46
N ILE A 29 5.99 -12.22 5.88
CA ILE A 29 5.55 -13.61 5.74
C ILE A 29 5.34 -14.26 7.13
N GLU A 30 6.26 -14.05 8.07
CA GLU A 30 6.16 -14.56 9.44
C GLU A 30 4.88 -14.05 10.14
N GLU A 31 4.58 -12.75 10.02
CA GLU A 31 3.38 -12.16 10.61
C GLU A 31 2.10 -12.77 10.02
N VAL A 32 2.02 -12.95 8.71
CA VAL A 32 0.84 -13.56 8.07
C VAL A 32 0.66 -15.02 8.48
N LEU A 33 1.74 -15.79 8.55
CA LEU A 33 1.68 -17.19 8.98
C LEU A 33 1.31 -17.33 10.47
N SER A 34 1.75 -16.39 11.30
CA SER A 34 1.46 -16.37 12.74
C SER A 34 0.02 -15.95 13.05
N ASN A 35 -0.63 -15.22 12.14
CA ASN A 35 -2.00 -14.74 12.30
C ASN A 35 -2.97 -15.44 11.32
N SER A 36 -2.83 -16.76 11.16
CA SER A 36 -3.59 -17.57 10.18
C SER A 36 -5.11 -17.53 10.32
N GLU A 37 -5.62 -17.16 11.51
CA GLU A 37 -7.05 -17.05 11.80
C GLU A 37 -7.71 -15.77 11.30
N ALA A 38 -6.93 -14.82 10.78
CA ALA A 38 -7.48 -13.60 10.20
C ALA A 38 -8.35 -13.90 8.97
N ASP A 39 -9.44 -13.15 8.79
CA ASP A 39 -10.33 -13.28 7.63
C ASP A 39 -9.77 -12.61 6.37
N ALA A 40 -8.93 -11.60 6.53
CA ALA A 40 -8.21 -10.88 5.48
C ALA A 40 -6.91 -10.29 6.00
N TYR A 41 -6.00 -9.92 5.11
CA TYR A 41 -4.74 -9.25 5.43
C TYR A 41 -4.62 -7.94 4.67
N ILE A 42 -4.05 -6.94 5.33
CA ILE A 42 -3.74 -5.63 4.75
C ILE A 42 -2.25 -5.38 4.90
N ILE A 43 -1.60 -5.07 3.77
CA ILE A 43 -0.21 -4.63 3.73
C ILE A 43 -0.20 -3.12 3.85
N ALA A 44 0.20 -2.61 5.03
CA ALA A 44 0.16 -1.19 5.34
C ALA A 44 1.43 -0.43 4.87
N CYS A 45 1.99 -0.86 3.73
CA CYS A 45 3.04 -0.16 3.00
C CYS A 45 2.46 0.27 1.65
N PHE A 46 2.59 1.54 1.29
CA PHE A 46 1.96 2.07 0.07
C PHE A 46 2.62 1.54 -1.21
N ASP A 47 3.88 1.13 -1.15
CA ASP A 47 4.57 0.46 -2.26
C ASP A 47 4.03 -0.97 -2.51
N ASP A 48 3.04 -1.42 -1.70
CA ASP A 48 2.43 -2.76 -1.75
C ASP A 48 3.48 -3.88 -1.63
N THR A 49 4.49 -3.64 -0.80
CA THR A 49 5.65 -4.51 -0.64
C THR A 49 5.24 -5.92 -0.22
N GLY A 50 5.68 -6.92 -0.99
CA GLY A 50 5.38 -8.32 -0.71
C GLY A 50 3.95 -8.77 -1.01
N LEU A 51 3.06 -7.90 -1.47
CA LEU A 51 1.63 -8.19 -1.70
C LEU A 51 1.40 -9.48 -2.51
N ASP A 52 2.09 -9.63 -3.63
CA ASP A 52 1.92 -10.82 -4.47
C ASP A 52 2.53 -12.08 -3.84
N ALA A 53 3.61 -11.96 -3.07
CA ALA A 53 4.17 -13.09 -2.33
C ALA A 53 3.18 -13.59 -1.27
N ILE A 54 2.58 -12.70 -0.50
CA ILE A 54 1.56 -13.06 0.50
C ILE A 54 0.33 -13.69 -0.16
N ARG A 55 -0.12 -13.19 -1.30
CA ARG A 55 -1.21 -13.80 -2.06
C ARG A 55 -0.93 -15.25 -2.47
N THR A 56 0.33 -15.69 -2.52
CA THR A 56 0.66 -17.10 -2.81
C THR A 56 0.52 -18.02 -1.61
N ILE A 57 0.68 -17.55 -0.38
CA ILE A 57 0.73 -18.39 0.82
C ILE A 57 -0.61 -18.53 1.54
N THR A 58 -1.59 -17.70 1.24
CA THR A 58 -2.93 -17.76 1.81
C THR A 58 -4.02 -17.68 0.74
N ASN A 59 -5.19 -18.26 1.00
CA ASN A 59 -6.39 -18.08 0.18
C ASN A 59 -7.29 -16.94 0.69
N LYS A 60 -6.97 -16.34 1.83
CA LYS A 60 -7.70 -15.17 2.34
C LYS A 60 -7.49 -13.97 1.40
N PRO A 61 -8.40 -12.99 1.38
CA PRO A 61 -8.14 -11.72 0.70
C PRO A 61 -6.88 -11.06 1.26
N VAL A 62 -6.03 -10.58 0.36
CA VAL A 62 -4.82 -9.81 0.72
C VAL A 62 -4.84 -8.52 -0.09
N LEU A 63 -4.85 -7.41 0.60
CA LEU A 63 -4.96 -6.07 0.05
C LEU A 63 -3.71 -5.26 0.38
N GLY A 64 -3.22 -4.53 -0.59
CA GLY A 64 -2.24 -3.49 -0.37
C GLY A 64 -2.93 -2.14 -0.26
N ILE A 65 -2.40 -1.24 0.54
CA ILE A 65 -3.00 0.09 0.71
C ILE A 65 -2.85 0.94 -0.55
N GLY A 66 -1.79 0.74 -1.35
CA GLY A 66 -1.59 1.39 -2.64
C GLY A 66 -2.64 0.92 -3.66
N ASP A 67 -2.70 -0.40 -3.92
CA ASP A 67 -3.67 -1.04 -4.83
C ASP A 67 -5.11 -0.64 -4.48
N SER A 68 -5.46 -0.66 -3.19
CA SER A 68 -6.79 -0.30 -2.69
C SER A 68 -7.16 1.17 -2.97
N SER A 69 -6.21 2.09 -2.74
CA SER A 69 -6.42 3.52 -3.01
C SER A 69 -6.69 3.80 -4.47
N PHE A 70 -5.96 3.14 -5.39
CA PHE A 70 -6.17 3.32 -6.82
C PHE A 70 -7.57 2.87 -7.25
N HIS A 71 -8.06 1.76 -6.69
CA HIS A 71 -9.42 1.30 -6.94
C HIS A 71 -10.47 2.30 -6.45
N ILE A 72 -10.33 2.82 -5.23
CA ILE A 72 -11.26 3.82 -4.69
C ILE A 72 -11.20 5.12 -5.50
N ALA A 73 -10.00 5.62 -5.82
CA ALA A 73 -9.84 6.83 -6.64
C ALA A 73 -10.54 6.70 -7.99
N SER A 74 -10.41 5.55 -8.66
CA SER A 74 -11.04 5.29 -9.96
C SER A 74 -12.57 5.24 -9.90
N CYS A 75 -13.17 5.04 -8.73
CA CYS A 75 -14.62 5.10 -8.55
C CYS A 75 -15.13 6.53 -8.36
N LEU A 76 -14.25 7.49 -8.02
CA LEU A 76 -14.63 8.85 -7.62
C LEU A 76 -14.25 9.92 -8.65
N ALA A 77 -13.25 9.67 -9.48
CA ALA A 77 -12.71 10.64 -10.41
C ALA A 77 -12.28 10.01 -11.73
N GLY A 78 -12.29 10.78 -12.81
CA GLY A 78 -11.77 10.36 -14.12
C GLY A 78 -10.25 10.29 -14.15
N THR A 79 -9.59 11.15 -13.36
CA THR A 79 -8.13 11.18 -13.21
C THR A 79 -7.73 11.43 -11.76
N PHE A 80 -6.56 10.94 -11.37
CA PHE A 80 -5.99 11.22 -10.06
C PHE A 80 -4.46 11.38 -10.12
N SER A 81 -3.88 12.05 -9.14
CA SER A 81 -2.44 12.07 -8.87
C SER A 81 -2.10 11.33 -7.59
N VAL A 82 -0.92 10.71 -7.54
CA VAL A 82 -0.36 10.11 -6.32
C VAL A 82 0.74 11.02 -5.78
N ILE A 83 0.68 11.34 -4.49
CA ILE A 83 1.70 12.13 -3.78
C ILE A 83 2.29 11.25 -2.70
N THR A 84 3.56 10.88 -2.87
CA THR A 84 4.30 10.02 -1.93
C THR A 84 5.35 10.80 -1.14
N THR A 85 6.04 10.11 -0.26
CA THR A 85 7.07 10.66 0.64
C THR A 85 8.35 11.00 -0.10
N LEU A 86 8.98 10.02 -0.75
CA LEU A 86 10.33 10.15 -1.32
C LEU A 86 10.35 9.81 -2.82
N ASP A 87 11.29 10.42 -3.54
CA ASP A 87 11.54 10.14 -4.95
C ASP A 87 11.86 8.66 -5.22
N LEU A 88 12.42 7.96 -4.23
CA LEU A 88 12.74 6.53 -4.32
C LEU A 88 11.50 5.64 -4.54
N SER A 89 10.33 6.02 -4.00
CA SER A 89 9.08 5.29 -4.19
C SER A 89 8.39 5.61 -5.53
N VAL A 90 8.68 6.75 -6.16
CA VAL A 90 8.02 7.16 -7.41
C VAL A 90 8.09 6.09 -8.51
N PRO A 91 9.26 5.50 -8.84
CA PRO A 91 9.33 4.45 -9.86
C PRO A 91 8.59 3.17 -9.44
N ILE A 92 8.56 2.83 -8.16
CA ILE A 92 7.82 1.67 -7.62
C ILE A 92 6.33 1.86 -7.88
N LEU A 93 5.80 3.02 -7.50
CA LEU A 93 4.38 3.35 -7.64
C LEU A 93 3.94 3.41 -9.11
N LYS A 94 4.78 3.96 -10.01
CA LYS A 94 4.52 3.94 -11.45
C LYS A 94 4.43 2.50 -11.98
N ASN A 95 5.31 1.61 -11.53
CA ASN A 95 5.27 0.20 -11.88
C ASN A 95 4.02 -0.50 -11.32
N ASN A 96 3.60 -0.18 -10.10
CA ASN A 96 2.38 -0.72 -9.50
C ASN A 96 1.13 -0.26 -10.25
N LEU A 97 1.05 1.02 -10.61
CA LEU A 97 -0.03 1.57 -11.43
C LEU A 97 -0.13 0.86 -12.80
N LEU A 98 1.00 0.71 -13.49
CA LEU A 98 1.06 0.00 -14.77
C LEU A 98 0.63 -1.46 -14.61
N LYS A 99 1.14 -2.17 -13.61
CA LYS A 99 0.81 -3.56 -13.32
C LYS A 99 -0.69 -3.78 -13.03
N ARG A 100 -1.34 -2.79 -12.42
CA ARG A 100 -2.76 -2.83 -12.07
C ARG A 100 -3.68 -2.19 -13.12
N GLY A 101 -3.11 -1.55 -14.15
CA GLY A 101 -3.86 -0.94 -15.24
C GLY A 101 -4.45 0.44 -14.92
N PHE A 102 -3.90 1.14 -13.94
CA PHE A 102 -4.30 2.50 -13.56
C PHE A 102 -3.42 3.60 -14.14
N ASP A 103 -2.37 3.23 -14.89
CA ASP A 103 -1.41 4.16 -15.49
C ASP A 103 -2.04 5.19 -16.44
N ARG A 104 -3.16 4.85 -17.06
CA ARG A 104 -3.87 5.75 -17.98
C ARG A 104 -4.68 6.85 -17.28
N ILE A 105 -5.11 6.62 -16.05
CA ILE A 105 -5.93 7.56 -15.28
C ILE A 105 -5.15 8.22 -14.14
N CYS A 106 -3.98 7.70 -13.79
CA CYS A 106 -3.04 8.38 -12.93
C CYS A 106 -2.22 9.38 -13.75
N VAL A 107 -2.52 10.67 -13.61
CA VAL A 107 -1.89 11.73 -14.41
C VAL A 107 -0.48 12.09 -13.94
N ASN A 108 -0.19 11.85 -12.64
CA ASN A 108 1.16 12.05 -12.10
C ASN A 108 1.41 11.22 -10.84
N VAL A 109 2.68 10.90 -10.60
CA VAL A 109 3.21 10.39 -9.34
C VAL A 109 4.37 11.28 -8.96
N SER A 110 4.26 11.97 -7.84
CA SER A 110 5.25 12.89 -7.30
C SER A 110 5.56 12.61 -5.84
N SER A 111 6.64 13.17 -5.33
CA SER A 111 7.03 13.08 -3.93
C SER A 111 7.13 14.47 -3.31
N VAL A 112 7.04 14.52 -1.98
CA VAL A 112 7.28 15.73 -1.19
C VAL A 112 8.67 15.78 -0.57
N ASN A 113 9.48 14.73 -0.79
CA ASN A 113 10.83 14.56 -0.23
C ASN A 113 10.91 14.69 1.30
N VAL A 114 9.89 14.16 1.99
CA VAL A 114 9.84 14.05 3.45
C VAL A 114 10.03 12.58 3.83
N PRO A 115 11.03 12.22 4.67
CA PRO A 115 11.21 10.87 5.16
C PRO A 115 9.96 10.33 5.86
N VAL A 116 9.73 9.02 5.78
CA VAL A 116 8.48 8.39 6.29
C VAL A 116 8.26 8.72 7.77
N LEU A 117 9.30 8.60 8.60
CA LEU A 117 9.18 8.84 10.05
C LEU A 117 8.97 10.31 10.40
N ASP A 118 9.37 11.23 9.52
CA ASP A 118 9.17 12.67 9.74
C ASP A 118 7.72 13.11 9.53
N LEU A 119 6.85 12.25 8.96
CA LEU A 119 5.42 12.53 8.83
C LEU A 119 4.71 12.65 10.19
N GLU A 120 5.21 11.93 11.21
CA GLU A 120 4.66 11.96 12.57
C GLU A 120 5.23 13.12 13.40
N ASN A 121 6.24 13.83 12.90
CA ASN A 121 6.85 14.95 13.60
C ASN A 121 6.06 16.24 13.34
N GLU A 122 5.39 16.76 14.37
CA GLU A 122 4.60 18.02 14.29
C GLU A 122 5.45 19.24 13.88
N GLU A 123 6.77 19.21 14.14
CA GLU A 123 7.69 20.28 13.73
C GLU A 123 8.12 20.14 12.27
N SER A 124 7.82 19.03 11.61
CA SER A 124 8.09 18.87 10.18
C SER A 124 7.15 19.74 9.34
N ASN A 125 7.65 20.21 8.20
CA ASN A 125 6.82 20.93 7.23
C ASN A 125 6.06 19.96 6.28
N ALA A 126 5.89 18.70 6.68
CA ALA A 126 5.31 17.66 5.83
C ALA A 126 3.93 18.05 5.28
N LEU A 127 3.04 18.52 6.15
CA LEU A 127 1.69 18.92 5.73
C LEU A 127 1.73 20.08 4.72
N LEU A 128 2.58 21.08 4.91
CA LEU A 128 2.71 22.21 3.98
C LEU A 128 3.25 21.73 2.62
N ALA A 129 4.25 20.86 2.62
CA ALA A 129 4.80 20.29 1.39
C ALA A 129 3.74 19.45 0.61
N ILE A 130 2.91 18.70 1.33
CA ILE A 130 1.80 17.95 0.74
C ILE A 130 0.75 18.92 0.16
N GLU A 131 0.39 19.98 0.89
CA GLU A 131 -0.57 21.00 0.43
C GLU A 131 -0.09 21.69 -0.85
N ASP A 132 1.17 22.08 -0.92
CA ASP A 132 1.77 22.71 -2.10
C ASP A 132 1.76 21.76 -3.32
N GLU A 133 2.07 20.49 -3.08
CA GLU A 133 2.07 19.48 -4.15
C GLU A 133 0.65 19.12 -4.61
N ILE A 134 -0.35 19.12 -3.73
CA ILE A 134 -1.76 18.99 -4.12
C ILE A 134 -2.16 20.16 -5.01
N GLN A 135 -1.85 21.39 -4.60
CA GLN A 135 -2.17 22.58 -5.40
C GLN A 135 -1.52 22.52 -6.79
N ARG A 136 -0.26 22.05 -6.86
CA ARG A 136 0.45 21.83 -8.12
C ARG A 136 -0.25 20.79 -8.99
N SER A 137 -0.61 19.64 -8.40
CA SER A 137 -1.28 18.54 -9.10
C SER A 137 -2.64 18.95 -9.68
N ILE A 138 -3.44 19.71 -8.93
CA ILE A 138 -4.71 20.26 -9.42
C ILE A 138 -4.46 21.23 -10.58
N THR A 139 -3.51 22.16 -10.42
CA THR A 139 -3.31 23.26 -11.35
C THR A 139 -2.63 22.82 -12.63
N ASN A 140 -1.55 22.03 -12.53
CA ASN A 140 -0.69 21.67 -13.64
C ASN A 140 -1.09 20.33 -14.27
N ASP A 141 -1.29 19.31 -13.46
CA ASP A 141 -1.57 17.93 -13.93
C ASP A 141 -3.06 17.71 -14.19
N LYS A 142 -3.94 18.63 -13.72
CA LYS A 142 -5.40 18.54 -13.85
C LYS A 142 -5.97 17.31 -13.14
N ALA A 143 -5.36 16.94 -12.00
CA ALA A 143 -5.87 15.86 -11.18
C ALA A 143 -7.25 16.21 -10.62
N GLU A 144 -8.19 15.29 -10.71
CA GLU A 144 -9.56 15.42 -10.18
C GLU A 144 -9.69 14.81 -8.77
N ALA A 145 -8.72 13.94 -8.38
CA ALA A 145 -8.59 13.39 -7.05
C ALA A 145 -7.10 13.25 -6.69
N ILE A 146 -6.82 13.18 -5.39
CA ILE A 146 -5.47 12.94 -4.87
C ILE A 146 -5.45 11.62 -4.11
N VAL A 147 -4.40 10.84 -4.32
CA VAL A 147 -4.10 9.64 -3.53
C VAL A 147 -2.85 9.93 -2.70
N LEU A 148 -2.99 9.81 -1.38
CA LEU A 148 -1.89 9.96 -0.44
C LEU A 148 -1.05 8.69 -0.38
N GLY A 149 0.20 8.80 -0.78
CA GLY A 149 1.12 7.71 -1.08
C GLY A 149 1.94 7.18 0.10
N CYS A 150 1.41 7.28 1.32
CA CYS A 150 2.02 6.71 2.52
C CYS A 150 0.94 6.46 3.59
N ALA A 151 1.08 5.37 4.37
CA ALA A 151 0.19 5.12 5.52
C ALA A 151 0.25 6.26 6.56
N GLY A 152 1.43 6.83 6.80
CA GLY A 152 1.62 7.96 7.70
C GLY A 152 0.93 9.27 7.28
N MET A 153 0.39 9.33 6.06
CA MET A 153 -0.39 10.47 5.59
C MET A 153 -1.90 10.34 5.86
N ALA A 154 -2.36 9.20 6.38
CA ALA A 154 -3.80 8.90 6.50
C ALA A 154 -4.57 9.98 7.28
N ASP A 155 -4.01 10.48 8.37
CA ASP A 155 -4.64 11.49 9.22
C ASP A 155 -4.78 12.86 8.56
N PHE A 156 -4.07 13.11 7.47
CA PHE A 156 -4.18 14.36 6.71
C PHE A 156 -5.36 14.39 5.74
N ALA A 157 -5.88 13.21 5.33
CA ALA A 157 -6.82 13.07 4.23
C ALA A 157 -8.07 13.96 4.39
N GLU A 158 -8.77 13.86 5.52
CA GLU A 158 -10.01 14.62 5.77
C GLU A 158 -9.78 16.14 5.75
N LYS A 159 -8.67 16.62 6.34
CA LYS A 159 -8.31 18.04 6.36
C LYS A 159 -8.00 18.54 4.95
N LEU A 160 -7.23 17.76 4.17
CA LEU A 160 -6.85 18.12 2.81
C LEU A 160 -8.06 18.10 1.87
N GLU A 161 -8.94 17.11 1.97
CA GLU A 161 -10.19 17.04 1.22
C GLU A 161 -11.07 18.26 1.44
N LYS A 162 -11.26 18.68 2.70
CA LYS A 162 -12.00 19.89 3.04
C LYS A 162 -11.35 21.16 2.47
N LYS A 163 -10.01 21.24 2.54
CA LYS A 163 -9.27 22.42 2.07
C LYS A 163 -9.34 22.59 0.56
N PHE A 164 -9.16 21.51 -0.19
CA PHE A 164 -9.07 21.57 -1.66
C PHE A 164 -10.40 21.29 -2.37
N SER A 165 -11.42 20.81 -1.65
CA SER A 165 -12.75 20.48 -2.18
C SER A 165 -12.71 19.47 -3.34
N ILE A 166 -11.78 18.51 -3.30
CA ILE A 166 -11.67 17.35 -4.19
C ILE A 166 -11.45 16.10 -3.37
N PRO A 167 -11.77 14.89 -3.87
CA PRO A 167 -11.50 13.66 -3.15
C PRO A 167 -10.01 13.51 -2.82
N VAL A 168 -9.71 13.25 -1.54
CA VAL A 168 -8.36 12.92 -1.08
C VAL A 168 -8.41 11.54 -0.43
N ILE A 169 -7.83 10.57 -1.10
CA ILE A 169 -7.93 9.15 -0.78
C ILE A 169 -6.66 8.72 -0.02
N GLU A 170 -6.83 8.03 1.10
CA GLU A 170 -5.76 7.35 1.81
C GLU A 170 -5.97 5.84 1.79
N GLY A 171 -4.88 5.10 1.93
CA GLY A 171 -4.88 3.66 1.66
C GLY A 171 -5.38 2.80 2.80
N VAL A 172 -5.28 3.26 4.05
CA VAL A 172 -5.61 2.43 5.21
C VAL A 172 -7.11 2.18 5.25
N SER A 173 -7.93 3.23 5.29
CA SER A 173 -9.39 3.10 5.27
C SER A 173 -9.89 2.47 3.98
N SER A 174 -9.29 2.82 2.84
CA SER A 174 -9.61 2.22 1.53
C SER A 174 -9.48 0.70 1.56
N SER A 175 -8.37 0.19 2.11
CA SER A 175 -8.11 -1.24 2.18
C SER A 175 -9.01 -1.96 3.18
N ILE A 176 -9.33 -1.33 4.31
CA ILE A 176 -10.24 -1.91 5.30
C ILE A 176 -11.64 -2.11 4.69
N ILE A 177 -12.20 -1.11 4.05
CA ILE A 177 -13.53 -1.19 3.42
C ILE A 177 -13.56 -2.25 2.32
N LEU A 178 -12.52 -2.32 1.49
CA LEU A 178 -12.43 -3.37 0.46
C LEU A 178 -12.29 -4.77 1.07
N ALA A 179 -11.49 -4.93 2.13
CA ALA A 179 -11.33 -6.19 2.84
C ALA A 179 -12.67 -6.68 3.43
N GLU A 180 -13.39 -5.80 4.14
CA GLU A 180 -14.72 -6.09 4.68
C GLU A 180 -15.70 -6.51 3.58
N GLY A 181 -15.69 -5.80 2.45
CA GLY A 181 -16.51 -6.13 1.29
C GLY A 181 -16.23 -7.52 0.74
N LEU A 182 -14.94 -7.87 0.54
CA LEU A 182 -14.53 -9.16 0.03
C LEU A 182 -14.88 -10.30 0.99
N VAL A 183 -14.63 -10.12 2.29
CA VAL A 183 -14.99 -11.10 3.34
C VAL A 183 -16.51 -11.30 3.39
N LYS A 184 -17.29 -10.22 3.40
CA LYS A 184 -18.77 -10.27 3.38
C LYS A 184 -19.31 -10.99 2.14
N MET A 185 -18.69 -10.79 0.98
CA MET A 185 -19.02 -11.49 -0.26
C MET A 185 -18.45 -12.92 -0.31
N LYS A 186 -17.75 -13.39 0.72
CA LYS A 186 -17.09 -14.71 0.79
C LYS A 186 -16.14 -14.95 -0.40
N LYS A 187 -15.41 -13.91 -0.82
CA LYS A 187 -14.41 -14.02 -1.88
C LYS A 187 -13.06 -14.40 -1.30
N THR A 188 -12.30 -15.15 -2.08
CA THR A 188 -10.97 -15.65 -1.70
C THR A 188 -9.96 -15.33 -2.78
N THR A 189 -8.68 -15.26 -2.40
CA THR A 189 -7.58 -15.16 -3.35
C THR A 189 -7.52 -16.42 -4.21
N SER A 190 -7.49 -16.26 -5.53
CA SER A 190 -7.37 -17.37 -6.48
C SER A 190 -6.11 -18.21 -6.18
N LYS A 191 -6.24 -19.53 -6.30
CA LYS A 191 -5.10 -20.46 -6.21
C LYS A 191 -4.76 -21.08 -7.56
N LEU A 192 -5.09 -20.37 -8.63
CA LEU A 192 -4.70 -20.70 -9.99
C LEU A 192 -3.67 -19.70 -10.53
N GLY A 193 -2.81 -20.16 -11.44
CA GLY A 193 -1.80 -19.29 -12.08
C GLY A 193 -0.77 -18.74 -11.10
N GLY A 194 -0.49 -17.44 -11.17
CA GLY A 194 0.58 -16.76 -10.41
C GLY A 194 0.41 -16.79 -8.89
N TYR A 195 -0.81 -16.95 -8.39
CA TYR A 195 -1.10 -17.03 -6.96
C TYR A 195 -1.28 -18.47 -6.44
N SER A 196 -0.93 -19.49 -7.23
CA SER A 196 -0.86 -20.88 -6.76
C SER A 196 0.04 -20.98 -5.54
N TYR A 197 -0.24 -21.95 -4.67
CA TYR A 197 0.64 -22.20 -3.53
C TYR A 197 2.06 -22.51 -3.98
N PRO A 198 3.09 -22.07 -3.22
CA PRO A 198 4.47 -22.39 -3.53
C PRO A 198 4.69 -23.92 -3.59
N ARG A 199 5.47 -24.38 -4.56
CA ARG A 199 5.82 -25.81 -4.64
C ARG A 199 6.75 -26.18 -3.48
N PRO A 200 6.51 -27.30 -2.77
CA PRO A 200 7.42 -27.77 -1.73
C PRO A 200 8.85 -27.92 -2.26
N LYS A 201 9.80 -27.36 -1.55
CA LYS A 201 11.23 -27.47 -1.81
C LYS A 201 12.02 -27.09 -0.55
N SER A 202 13.25 -27.60 -0.44
CA SER A 202 14.11 -27.28 0.69
C SER A 202 14.73 -25.91 0.54
N TYR A 203 14.77 -25.17 1.64
CA TYR A 203 15.50 -23.92 1.79
C TYR A 203 16.74 -24.14 2.68
N SER A 204 17.75 -23.30 2.57
CA SER A 204 18.98 -23.40 3.34
C SER A 204 19.20 -22.18 4.23
N GLY A 205 20.07 -22.35 5.24
CA GLY A 205 20.48 -21.27 6.13
C GLY A 205 19.31 -20.63 6.88
N ILE A 206 19.35 -19.30 6.97
CA ILE A 206 18.35 -18.50 7.68
C ILE A 206 16.94 -18.59 7.06
N PHE A 207 16.81 -19.03 5.81
CA PHE A 207 15.53 -19.15 5.12
C PHE A 207 14.86 -20.52 5.33
N LYS A 208 15.47 -21.45 6.03
CA LYS A 208 14.88 -22.77 6.33
C LYS A 208 13.50 -22.70 6.99
N PRO A 209 13.20 -21.77 7.89
CA PRO A 209 11.85 -21.63 8.49
C PRO A 209 10.74 -21.30 7.47
N PHE A 210 11.08 -20.74 6.32
CA PHE A 210 10.15 -20.35 5.26
C PHE A 210 9.83 -21.48 4.26
N GLU A 211 10.29 -22.71 4.52
CA GLU A 211 9.90 -23.86 3.70
C GLU A 211 8.39 -24.04 3.69
N PHE A 212 7.79 -23.99 2.50
CA PHE A 212 6.36 -24.21 2.34
C PHE A 212 6.08 -25.71 2.35
N LYS A 213 5.27 -26.16 3.33
CA LYS A 213 5.03 -27.59 3.61
C LYS A 213 3.61 -28.08 3.28
N LYS A 214 2.86 -27.32 2.49
CA LYS A 214 1.50 -27.69 2.12
C LYS A 214 1.45 -28.67 0.95
#